data_ed03a44d6e32d5902a6c4be37c86ed7a
#
_entry.id   ed03a44d6e32d5902a6c4be37c86ed7a
#
_cell.length_a   1.000
_cell.length_b   1.000
_cell.length_c   1.000
_cell.angle_alpha   90.00
_cell.angle_beta   90.00
_cell.angle_gamma   90.00
#
_symmetry.space_group_name_H-M   'P 1'
#
loop_
_entity.id
_entity.type
_entity.pdbx_description
1 polymer ?
#
loop_
_entity_poly.entity_id
_entity_poly.type
_entity_poly.pdbx_seq_one_letter_code
_entity_poly.pdbx_strand_id
1 'polypeptide(L)'
;MKILISGGNGFLGKYLVEEFVKNNLLVETIGRSSYNNIVADISSNEIFLNSFYDLVIHAAGIAHFKPRSEAEKVEFFKVNVIGTNNFLNELSRTGVPKHFVFISSVSLYGLIEGDLINENSLLLAQDPYGKSKIEAEGIVKKWCTKNNVICTILRLPLVIGNNPPGNLGAMIRGIKKGYYFNIDGGKAKKSMVLASDVAKTIIKASEVGGTYNLTDGHHPSFAELSHNISSQINKSFIPNMPKFIANILAKIGDMIGVKFPLNSDKLSKLTSDLTFDDSKARAAFGWHPTPVLKGFKLSKNAK
;
A
#
# COMPACT_ATOMS: atom_id res chain seq x y z
N MET A 1 -26.23 2.52 -3.14
CA MET A 1 -25.05 2.92 -2.33
C MET A 1 -24.19 3.83 -3.19
N LYS A 2 -23.96 5.07 -2.75
CA LYS A 2 -23.05 6.03 -3.40
C LYS A 2 -21.71 6.05 -2.69
N ILE A 3 -20.62 5.88 -3.45
CA ILE A 3 -19.25 5.70 -2.93
C ILE A 3 -18.36 6.83 -3.38
N LEU A 4 -17.59 7.39 -2.45
CA LEU A 4 -16.52 8.34 -2.76
C LEU A 4 -15.16 7.67 -2.53
N ILE A 5 -14.27 7.74 -3.53
CA ILE A 5 -12.89 7.25 -3.43
C ILE A 5 -11.92 8.40 -3.57
N SER A 6 -11.19 8.74 -2.51
CA SER A 6 -10.04 9.61 -2.66
C SER A 6 -8.84 8.82 -3.19
N GLY A 7 -8.13 9.38 -4.15
CA GLY A 7 -7.01 8.67 -4.79
C GLY A 7 -7.46 7.60 -5.81
N GLY A 8 -8.64 7.74 -6.41
CA GLY A 8 -9.20 6.81 -7.40
C GLY A 8 -8.30 6.55 -8.61
N ASN A 9 -7.46 7.52 -9.00
CA ASN A 9 -6.48 7.38 -10.08
C ASN A 9 -5.12 6.78 -9.62
N GLY A 10 -4.97 6.52 -8.33
CA GLY A 10 -3.81 5.83 -7.76
C GLY A 10 -3.76 4.35 -8.14
N PHE A 11 -2.66 3.69 -7.74
CA PHE A 11 -2.47 2.27 -8.06
C PHE A 11 -3.62 1.39 -7.56
N LEU A 12 -3.92 1.42 -6.26
CA LEU A 12 -5.04 0.65 -5.69
C LEU A 12 -6.40 1.25 -6.10
N GLY A 13 -6.49 2.58 -6.17
CA GLY A 13 -7.73 3.28 -6.52
C GLY A 13 -8.34 2.82 -7.85
N LYS A 14 -7.51 2.57 -8.86
CA LYS A 14 -7.96 2.04 -10.15
C LYS A 14 -8.64 0.68 -10.03
N TYR A 15 -8.11 -0.23 -9.21
CA TYR A 15 -8.73 -1.53 -8.95
C TYR A 15 -10.07 -1.39 -8.21
N LEU A 16 -10.15 -0.44 -7.26
CA LEU A 16 -11.40 -0.14 -6.56
C LEU A 16 -12.48 0.38 -7.52
N VAL A 17 -12.12 1.37 -8.33
CA VAL A 17 -13.04 1.96 -9.33
C VAL A 17 -13.50 0.89 -10.33
N GLU A 18 -12.57 0.11 -10.88
CA GLU A 18 -12.88 -0.95 -11.85
C GLU A 18 -13.81 -2.00 -11.26
N GLU A 19 -13.55 -2.49 -10.05
CA GLU A 19 -14.37 -3.49 -9.37
C GLU A 19 -15.78 -2.95 -9.08
N PHE A 20 -15.89 -1.69 -8.63
CA PHE A 20 -17.19 -1.11 -8.28
C PHE A 20 -18.04 -0.77 -9.50
N VAL A 21 -17.43 -0.24 -10.55
CA VAL A 21 -18.12 0.00 -11.83
C VAL A 21 -18.62 -1.32 -12.43
N LYS A 22 -17.80 -2.37 -12.39
CA LYS A 22 -18.20 -3.71 -12.84
C LYS A 22 -19.42 -4.25 -12.09
N ASN A 23 -19.56 -3.89 -10.79
CA ASN A 23 -20.69 -4.29 -9.96
C ASN A 23 -21.85 -3.26 -9.98
N ASN A 24 -21.89 -2.35 -10.95
CA ASN A 24 -22.93 -1.32 -11.14
C ASN A 24 -23.14 -0.42 -9.90
N LEU A 25 -22.07 -0.13 -9.15
CA LEU A 25 -22.13 0.79 -8.03
C LEU A 25 -21.89 2.24 -8.48
N LEU A 26 -22.54 3.19 -7.81
CA LEU A 26 -22.33 4.61 -8.06
C LEU A 26 -21.04 5.07 -7.39
N VAL A 27 -20.02 5.35 -8.20
CA VAL A 27 -18.68 5.73 -7.72
C VAL A 27 -18.32 7.11 -8.20
N GLU A 28 -17.91 7.96 -7.29
CA GLU A 28 -17.23 9.21 -7.57
C GLU A 28 -15.80 9.17 -7.03
N THR A 29 -14.88 9.83 -7.70
CA THR A 29 -13.47 9.92 -7.32
C THR A 29 -13.06 11.35 -7.06
N ILE A 30 -12.21 11.56 -6.04
CA ILE A 30 -11.59 12.85 -5.75
C ILE A 30 -10.07 12.75 -5.78
N GLY A 31 -9.42 13.74 -6.38
CA GLY A 31 -7.97 13.85 -6.46
C GLY A 31 -7.50 14.92 -7.42
N ARG A 32 -6.18 15.10 -7.52
CA ARG A 32 -5.55 16.20 -8.27
C ARG A 32 -5.67 16.10 -9.80
N SER A 33 -5.85 14.89 -10.31
CA SER A 33 -5.93 14.66 -11.76
C SER A 33 -7.29 15.04 -12.30
N SER A 34 -7.33 15.61 -13.53
CA SER A 34 -8.55 15.89 -14.29
C SER A 34 -9.40 14.68 -14.65
N TYR A 35 -8.88 13.47 -14.45
CA TYR A 35 -9.64 12.22 -14.61
C TYR A 35 -10.53 11.87 -13.41
N ASN A 36 -10.48 12.64 -12.31
CA ASN A 36 -11.40 12.47 -11.19
C ASN A 36 -12.71 13.21 -11.45
N ASN A 37 -13.81 12.71 -10.87
CA ASN A 37 -15.10 13.40 -10.88
C ASN A 37 -15.00 14.74 -10.13
N ILE A 38 -14.24 14.77 -9.04
CA ILE A 38 -13.96 15.96 -8.24
C ILE A 38 -12.46 16.22 -8.29
N VAL A 39 -12.07 17.32 -8.95
CA VAL A 39 -10.66 17.72 -9.03
C VAL A 39 -10.31 18.61 -7.85
N ALA A 40 -9.55 18.08 -6.91
CA ALA A 40 -9.12 18.81 -5.71
C ALA A 40 -7.80 18.24 -5.16
N ASP A 41 -7.00 19.10 -4.54
CA ASP A 41 -5.87 18.70 -3.72
C ASP A 41 -6.33 18.63 -2.26
N ILE A 42 -6.39 17.43 -1.69
CA ILE A 42 -6.82 17.25 -0.30
C ILE A 42 -5.89 17.94 0.70
N SER A 43 -4.64 18.21 0.33
CA SER A 43 -3.70 18.95 1.18
C SER A 43 -3.97 20.45 1.24
N SER A 44 -4.84 20.97 0.36
CA SER A 44 -5.38 22.33 0.44
C SER A 44 -6.70 22.35 1.22
N ASN A 45 -7.12 23.56 1.65
CA ASN A 45 -8.42 23.74 2.32
C ASN A 45 -9.58 23.94 1.32
N GLU A 46 -9.31 23.77 0.02
CA GLU A 46 -10.28 24.00 -1.07
C GLU A 46 -10.85 22.69 -1.57
N ILE A 47 -11.48 21.92 -0.67
CA ILE A 47 -12.23 20.73 -1.03
C ILE A 47 -13.71 21.07 -0.96
N PHE A 48 -14.44 20.81 -2.05
CA PHE A 48 -15.88 21.03 -2.11
C PHE A 48 -16.55 19.74 -2.57
N LEU A 49 -17.33 19.14 -1.67
CA LEU A 49 -18.18 17.99 -1.97
C LEU A 49 -19.63 18.48 -2.11
N ASN A 50 -20.31 18.04 -3.16
CA ASN A 50 -21.68 18.48 -3.49
C ASN A 50 -22.73 17.39 -3.21
N SER A 51 -22.35 16.29 -2.58
CA SER A 51 -23.21 15.13 -2.39
C SER A 51 -22.91 14.42 -1.09
N PHE A 52 -23.93 13.74 -0.57
CA PHE A 52 -23.78 12.74 0.49
C PHE A 52 -23.29 11.41 -0.09
N TYR A 53 -22.47 10.66 0.68
CA TYR A 53 -21.95 9.36 0.32
C TYR A 53 -22.25 8.34 1.43
N ASP A 54 -22.65 7.13 1.04
CA ASP A 54 -22.89 6.04 1.98
C ASP A 54 -21.59 5.45 2.52
N LEU A 55 -20.59 5.33 1.61
CA LEU A 55 -19.27 4.79 1.89
C LEU A 55 -18.20 5.74 1.33
N VAL A 56 -17.22 6.06 2.16
CA VAL A 56 -16.01 6.79 1.75
C VAL A 56 -14.79 5.90 1.91
N ILE A 57 -13.99 5.79 0.84
CA ILE A 57 -12.71 5.06 0.85
C ILE A 57 -11.58 6.06 0.65
N HIS A 58 -10.80 6.27 1.70
CA HIS A 58 -9.67 7.18 1.67
C HIS A 58 -8.39 6.44 1.32
N ALA A 59 -8.07 6.41 0.01
CA ALA A 59 -6.87 5.79 -0.53
C ALA A 59 -5.84 6.82 -1.04
N ALA A 60 -6.15 8.13 -0.98
CA ALA A 60 -5.20 9.18 -1.29
C ALA A 60 -4.07 9.22 -0.25
N GLY A 61 -2.88 9.45 -0.73
CA GLY A 61 -1.68 9.57 0.09
C GLY A 61 -0.42 9.44 -0.74
N ILE A 62 0.67 9.94 -0.24
CA ILE A 62 1.97 9.75 -0.84
C ILE A 62 2.72 8.62 -0.13
N ALA A 63 3.40 7.81 -0.93
CA ALA A 63 4.20 6.66 -0.54
C ALA A 63 5.31 6.43 -1.59
N HIS A 64 6.15 5.43 -1.40
CA HIS A 64 7.06 4.90 -2.41
C HIS A 64 8.22 5.79 -2.85
N PHE A 65 8.55 6.86 -2.12
CA PHE A 65 9.82 7.55 -2.33
C PHE A 65 10.58 7.70 -1.01
N LYS A 66 11.90 7.77 -1.09
CA LYS A 66 12.78 8.06 0.05
C LYS A 66 13.05 9.56 0.05
N PRO A 67 12.63 10.29 1.10
CA PRO A 67 12.85 11.73 1.14
C PRO A 67 14.35 12.06 1.17
N ARG A 68 14.73 13.08 0.42
CA ARG A 68 16.12 13.57 0.27
C ARG A 68 16.35 14.92 0.95
N SER A 69 15.26 15.58 1.35
CA SER A 69 15.28 16.89 2.01
C SER A 69 14.25 16.93 3.14
N GLU A 70 14.38 17.91 4.04
CA GLU A 70 13.36 18.15 5.06
C GLU A 70 12.00 18.53 4.44
N ALA A 71 12.00 19.30 3.34
CA ALA A 71 10.78 19.64 2.62
C ALA A 71 10.04 18.39 2.12
N GLU A 72 10.77 17.39 1.58
CA GLU A 72 10.17 16.12 1.15
C GLU A 72 9.65 15.28 2.32
N LYS A 73 10.25 15.38 3.51
CA LYS A 73 9.72 14.74 4.73
C LYS A 73 8.43 15.40 5.19
N VAL A 74 8.37 16.71 5.17
CA VAL A 74 7.17 17.50 5.52
C VAL A 74 6.02 17.19 4.57
N GLU A 75 6.29 16.90 3.29
CA GLU A 75 5.26 16.59 2.30
C GLU A 75 4.46 15.33 2.66
N PHE A 76 5.07 14.33 3.33
CA PHE A 76 4.33 13.18 3.86
C PHE A 76 3.25 13.59 4.87
N PHE A 77 3.59 14.49 5.78
CA PHE A 77 2.63 15.00 6.78
C PHE A 77 1.59 15.91 6.14
N LYS A 78 2.01 16.78 5.22
CA LYS A 78 1.10 17.66 4.49
C LYS A 78 0.00 16.88 3.77
N VAL A 79 0.36 15.85 3.00
CA VAL A 79 -0.62 15.07 2.23
C VAL A 79 -1.33 14.04 3.09
N ASN A 80 -0.58 13.22 3.87
CA ASN A 80 -1.17 12.08 4.56
C ASN A 80 -1.89 12.46 5.86
N VAL A 81 -1.50 13.56 6.51
CA VAL A 81 -2.07 14.00 7.81
C VAL A 81 -2.99 15.18 7.61
N ILE A 82 -2.44 16.32 7.13
CA ILE A 82 -3.25 17.54 6.93
C ILE A 82 -4.33 17.27 5.87
N GLY A 83 -3.96 16.62 4.76
CA GLY A 83 -4.90 16.24 3.71
C GLY A 83 -6.02 15.33 4.21
N THR A 84 -5.71 14.34 5.05
CA THR A 84 -6.73 13.49 5.68
C THR A 84 -7.65 14.32 6.56
N ASN A 85 -7.10 15.22 7.40
CA ASN A 85 -7.90 16.08 8.28
C ASN A 85 -8.82 17.02 7.48
N ASN A 86 -8.31 17.67 6.44
CA ASN A 86 -9.11 18.54 5.57
C ASN A 86 -10.26 17.77 4.91
N PHE A 87 -9.99 16.56 4.42
CA PHE A 87 -10.99 15.70 3.80
C PHE A 87 -12.10 15.30 4.80
N LEU A 88 -11.74 14.95 6.03
CA LEU A 88 -12.70 14.63 7.09
C LEU A 88 -13.52 15.85 7.52
N ASN A 89 -12.92 17.03 7.56
CA ASN A 89 -13.63 18.29 7.86
C ASN A 89 -14.67 18.58 6.78
N GLU A 90 -14.33 18.39 5.50
CA GLU A 90 -15.26 18.57 4.40
C GLU A 90 -16.42 17.56 4.46
N LEU A 91 -16.15 16.30 4.79
CA LEU A 91 -17.21 15.31 5.02
C LEU A 91 -18.13 15.69 6.20
N SER A 92 -17.58 16.31 7.25
CA SER A 92 -18.40 16.83 8.36
C SER A 92 -19.34 17.98 7.92
N ARG A 93 -18.89 18.79 6.95
CA ARG A 93 -19.65 19.93 6.43
C ARG A 93 -20.73 19.49 5.43
N THR A 94 -20.41 18.56 4.55
CA THR A 94 -21.28 18.16 3.44
C THR A 94 -22.24 17.05 3.82
N GLY A 95 -21.80 16.13 4.68
CA GLY A 95 -22.59 14.98 5.15
C GLY A 95 -21.69 13.82 5.56
N VAL A 96 -21.89 13.35 6.78
CA VAL A 96 -21.08 12.26 7.37
C VAL A 96 -21.53 10.92 6.78
N PRO A 97 -20.60 10.11 6.21
CA PRO A 97 -20.94 8.81 5.65
C PRO A 97 -21.27 7.80 6.75
N LYS A 98 -22.00 6.75 6.39
CA LYS A 98 -22.23 5.62 7.30
C LYS A 98 -20.96 4.79 7.53
N HIS A 99 -20.14 4.61 6.48
CA HIS A 99 -18.94 3.78 6.49
C HIS A 99 -17.74 4.57 5.99
N PHE A 100 -16.62 4.43 6.67
CA PHE A 100 -15.35 5.04 6.26
C PHE A 100 -14.23 3.99 6.26
N VAL A 101 -13.58 3.81 5.12
CA VAL A 101 -12.43 2.92 4.98
C VAL A 101 -11.16 3.73 4.76
N PHE A 102 -10.17 3.56 5.62
CA PHE A 102 -8.85 4.15 5.49
C PHE A 102 -7.83 3.14 5.01
N ILE A 103 -7.18 3.42 3.89
CA ILE A 103 -6.07 2.61 3.38
C ILE A 103 -4.79 3.02 4.10
N SER A 104 -4.35 2.18 5.01
CA SER A 104 -3.12 2.30 5.78
C SER A 104 -2.03 1.35 5.24
N SER A 105 -0.95 1.18 5.97
CA SER A 105 0.20 0.38 5.56
C SER A 105 0.81 -0.34 6.76
N VAL A 106 1.35 -1.53 6.54
CA VAL A 106 2.15 -2.24 7.55
C VAL A 106 3.47 -1.54 7.90
N SER A 107 3.89 -0.55 7.12
CA SER A 107 5.10 0.24 7.43
C SER A 107 5.03 0.99 8.76
N LEU A 108 3.81 1.25 9.27
CA LEU A 108 3.60 1.88 10.58
C LEU A 108 4.12 1.05 11.76
N TYR A 109 4.30 -0.27 11.60
CA TYR A 109 4.93 -1.09 12.65
C TYR A 109 6.43 -0.78 12.81
N GLY A 110 7.09 -0.21 11.78
CA GLY A 110 8.48 0.24 11.84
C GLY A 110 9.50 -0.90 11.90
N LEU A 111 9.09 -2.12 11.57
CA LEU A 111 9.92 -3.32 11.67
C LEU A 111 10.62 -3.63 10.34
N ILE A 112 11.83 -4.14 10.43
CA ILE A 112 12.63 -4.64 9.30
C ILE A 112 12.47 -6.15 9.16
N GLU A 113 12.28 -6.85 10.29
CA GLU A 113 12.09 -8.29 10.39
C GLU A 113 10.97 -8.62 11.38
N GLY A 114 10.38 -9.78 11.21
CA GLY A 114 9.32 -10.30 12.09
C GLY A 114 8.46 -11.32 11.38
N ASP A 115 7.85 -12.21 12.16
CA ASP A 115 6.96 -13.23 11.64
C ASP A 115 5.55 -13.07 12.20
N LEU A 116 4.55 -13.12 11.30
CA LEU A 116 3.12 -13.03 11.59
C LEU A 116 2.75 -11.89 12.57
N ILE A 117 3.29 -10.70 12.30
CA ILE A 117 3.01 -9.49 13.09
C ILE A 117 1.51 -9.17 12.98
N ASN A 118 0.81 -9.07 14.12
CA ASN A 118 -0.61 -8.78 14.16
C ASN A 118 -0.93 -7.33 14.51
N GLU A 119 -2.21 -6.97 14.49
CA GLU A 119 -2.70 -5.60 14.67
C GLU A 119 -2.50 -5.04 16.09
N ASN A 120 -2.24 -5.90 17.09
CA ASN A 120 -1.96 -5.51 18.47
C ASN A 120 -0.48 -5.13 18.70
N SER A 121 0.38 -5.38 17.69
CA SER A 121 1.79 -5.02 17.76
C SER A 121 1.98 -3.51 17.82
N LEU A 122 3.03 -3.06 18.50
CA LEU A 122 3.35 -1.65 18.67
C LEU A 122 3.63 -0.96 17.32
N LEU A 123 3.22 0.29 17.22
CA LEU A 123 3.46 1.14 16.05
C LEU A 123 4.74 1.93 16.27
N LEU A 124 5.85 1.45 15.72
CA LEU A 124 7.21 1.92 16.04
C LEU A 124 7.90 2.65 14.86
N ALA A 125 7.16 2.98 13.80
CA ALA A 125 7.75 3.62 12.63
C ALA A 125 8.48 4.92 12.98
N GLN A 126 9.71 5.05 12.48
CA GLN A 126 10.54 6.25 12.65
C GLN A 126 10.68 7.05 11.34
N ASP A 127 10.43 6.41 10.21
CA ASP A 127 10.44 7.09 8.93
C ASP A 127 9.21 8.00 8.73
N PRO A 128 9.32 9.08 7.91
CA PRO A 128 8.25 10.07 7.75
C PRO A 128 6.94 9.47 7.23
N TYR A 129 7.01 8.47 6.35
CA TYR A 129 5.82 7.80 5.82
C TYR A 129 5.08 7.02 6.90
N GLY A 130 5.79 6.13 7.62
CA GLY A 130 5.20 5.34 8.69
C GLY A 130 4.62 6.23 9.80
N LYS A 131 5.35 7.28 10.23
CA LYS A 131 4.84 8.26 11.21
C LYS A 131 3.58 8.95 10.73
N SER A 132 3.55 9.41 9.47
CA SER A 132 2.36 10.07 8.92
C SER A 132 1.13 9.14 8.86
N LYS A 133 1.34 7.84 8.62
CA LYS A 133 0.26 6.85 8.65
C LYS A 133 -0.26 6.57 10.07
N ILE A 134 0.62 6.53 11.07
CA ILE A 134 0.22 6.40 12.49
C ILE A 134 -0.68 7.58 12.88
N GLU A 135 -0.24 8.80 12.57
CA GLU A 135 -0.98 10.01 12.91
C GLU A 135 -2.33 10.08 12.18
N ALA A 136 -2.34 9.77 10.88
CA ALA A 136 -3.57 9.74 10.08
C ALA A 136 -4.57 8.68 10.59
N GLU A 137 -4.12 7.46 10.98
CA GLU A 137 -5.00 6.47 11.63
C GLU A 137 -5.64 7.02 12.91
N GLY A 138 -4.86 7.75 13.73
CA GLY A 138 -5.35 8.37 14.95
C GLY A 138 -6.43 9.42 14.68
N ILE A 139 -6.23 10.28 13.68
CA ILE A 139 -7.20 11.30 13.26
C ILE A 139 -8.49 10.65 12.76
N VAL A 140 -8.36 9.67 11.86
CA VAL A 140 -9.51 8.95 11.29
C VAL A 140 -10.33 8.26 12.38
N LYS A 141 -9.69 7.52 13.30
CA LYS A 141 -10.37 6.84 14.41
C LYS A 141 -11.15 7.82 15.29
N LYS A 142 -10.50 8.93 15.69
CA LYS A 142 -11.14 9.97 16.52
C LYS A 142 -12.34 10.58 15.81
N TRP A 143 -12.19 10.92 14.52
CA TRP A 143 -13.27 11.50 13.74
C TRP A 143 -14.45 10.54 13.57
N CYS A 144 -14.19 9.28 13.22
CA CYS A 144 -15.23 8.26 13.07
C CYS A 144 -15.99 8.02 14.38
N THR A 145 -15.27 7.91 15.50
CA THR A 145 -15.90 7.75 16.83
C THR A 145 -16.78 8.94 17.18
N LYS A 146 -16.30 10.17 16.95
CA LYS A 146 -17.05 11.41 17.23
C LYS A 146 -18.36 11.49 16.42
N ASN A 147 -18.36 10.96 15.20
CA ASN A 147 -19.47 11.09 14.26
C ASN A 147 -20.30 9.80 14.11
N ASN A 148 -20.10 8.78 14.95
CA ASN A 148 -20.76 7.47 14.87
C ASN A 148 -20.62 6.77 13.51
N VAL A 149 -19.45 6.90 12.86
CA VAL A 149 -19.12 6.28 11.57
C VAL A 149 -18.49 4.91 11.81
N ILE A 150 -18.91 3.90 11.06
CA ILE A 150 -18.25 2.59 11.06
C ILE A 150 -16.89 2.74 10.38
N CYS A 151 -15.82 2.62 11.19
CA CYS A 151 -14.44 2.88 10.79
C CYS A 151 -13.73 1.57 10.47
N THR A 152 -13.24 1.41 9.24
CA THR A 152 -12.38 0.30 8.84
C THR A 152 -11.01 0.81 8.43
N ILE A 153 -9.96 0.23 9.01
CA ILE A 153 -8.57 0.54 8.66
C ILE A 153 -7.92 -0.71 8.08
N LEU A 154 -7.42 -0.62 6.87
CA LEU A 154 -6.74 -1.71 6.18
C LEU A 154 -5.25 -1.41 6.11
N ARG A 155 -4.44 -2.17 6.87
CA ARG A 155 -2.98 -2.09 6.87
C ARG A 155 -2.45 -3.02 5.79
N LEU A 156 -2.12 -2.46 4.63
CA LEU A 156 -1.68 -3.23 3.47
C LEU A 156 -0.17 -3.40 3.46
N PRO A 157 0.34 -4.62 3.17
CA PRO A 157 1.74 -4.87 2.88
C PRO A 157 2.07 -4.46 1.43
N LEU A 158 3.00 -5.14 0.77
CA LEU A 158 3.29 -4.91 -0.65
C LEU A 158 2.08 -5.27 -1.50
N VAL A 159 1.45 -4.26 -2.10
CA VAL A 159 0.28 -4.46 -2.97
C VAL A 159 0.75 -4.82 -4.38
N ILE A 160 0.26 -5.95 -4.87
CA ILE A 160 0.63 -6.55 -6.17
C ILE A 160 -0.50 -6.32 -7.19
N GLY A 161 -0.13 -5.97 -8.40
CA GLY A 161 -1.06 -5.77 -9.51
C GLY A 161 -0.36 -5.32 -10.78
N ASN A 162 -1.13 -4.93 -11.81
CA ASN A 162 -0.58 -4.46 -13.08
C ASN A 162 0.12 -3.11 -12.94
N ASN A 163 1.32 -2.98 -13.55
CA ASN A 163 2.11 -1.74 -13.51
C ASN A 163 2.36 -1.20 -12.08
N PRO A 164 2.88 -2.02 -11.16
CA PRO A 164 3.04 -1.63 -9.78
C PRO A 164 4.09 -0.52 -9.64
N PRO A 165 3.87 0.46 -8.77
CA PRO A 165 4.88 1.48 -8.45
C PRO A 165 6.02 0.91 -7.58
N GLY A 166 7.01 1.76 -7.32
CA GLY A 166 8.05 1.49 -6.30
C GLY A 166 8.93 0.28 -6.60
N ASN A 167 9.26 -0.47 -5.55
CA ASN A 167 10.25 -1.55 -5.60
C ASN A 167 9.82 -2.73 -6.48
N LEU A 168 8.54 -3.08 -6.50
CA LEU A 168 8.05 -4.16 -7.36
C LEU A 168 8.16 -3.79 -8.84
N GLY A 169 7.81 -2.56 -9.20
CA GLY A 169 8.01 -2.07 -10.57
C GLY A 169 9.48 -2.04 -10.97
N ALA A 170 10.37 -1.65 -10.03
CA ALA A 170 11.81 -1.70 -10.26
C ALA A 170 12.32 -3.14 -10.46
N MET A 171 11.85 -4.08 -9.64
CA MET A 171 12.15 -5.51 -9.77
C MET A 171 11.73 -6.06 -11.14
N ILE A 172 10.49 -5.80 -11.56
CA ILE A 172 9.98 -6.24 -12.88
C ILE A 172 10.84 -5.66 -14.01
N ARG A 173 11.15 -4.36 -13.97
CA ARG A 173 12.03 -3.73 -14.96
C ARG A 173 13.44 -4.33 -14.94
N GLY A 174 13.98 -4.60 -13.75
CA GLY A 174 15.29 -5.21 -13.59
C GLY A 174 15.36 -6.62 -14.19
N ILE A 175 14.31 -7.44 -13.94
CA ILE A 175 14.18 -8.78 -14.52
C ILE A 175 14.06 -8.69 -16.06
N LYS A 176 13.17 -7.80 -16.57
CA LYS A 176 13.00 -7.59 -18.01
C LYS A 176 14.31 -7.21 -18.70
N LYS A 177 15.09 -6.31 -18.09
CA LYS A 177 16.35 -5.81 -18.65
C LYS A 177 17.56 -6.70 -18.32
N GLY A 178 17.43 -7.72 -17.45
CA GLY A 178 18.49 -8.68 -17.13
C GLY A 178 19.52 -8.21 -16.09
N TYR A 179 19.23 -7.16 -15.32
CA TYR A 179 20.13 -6.68 -14.25
C TYR A 179 19.60 -6.91 -12.82
N TYR A 180 18.52 -7.68 -12.67
CA TYR A 180 18.02 -8.08 -11.36
C TYR A 180 18.78 -9.32 -10.85
N PHE A 181 19.09 -9.31 -9.56
CA PHE A 181 19.70 -10.41 -8.84
C PHE A 181 18.89 -10.75 -7.59
N ASN A 182 18.74 -12.04 -7.30
CA ASN A 182 18.34 -12.48 -5.97
C ASN A 182 19.55 -12.33 -5.03
N ILE A 183 19.35 -11.73 -3.87
CA ILE A 183 20.40 -11.61 -2.86
C ILE A 183 20.22 -12.77 -1.87
N ASP A 184 21.30 -13.48 -1.54
CA ASP A 184 21.28 -14.64 -0.63
C ASP A 184 20.22 -15.68 -1.03
N GLY A 185 20.11 -15.94 -2.33
CA GLY A 185 19.11 -16.85 -2.88
C GLY A 185 17.68 -16.32 -2.87
N GLY A 186 17.47 -15.07 -2.47
CA GLY A 186 16.13 -14.46 -2.41
C GLY A 186 15.19 -15.13 -1.41
N LYS A 187 15.73 -15.72 -0.34
CA LYS A 187 14.99 -16.55 0.63
C LYS A 187 14.01 -15.77 1.49
N ALA A 188 14.26 -14.45 1.68
CA ALA A 188 13.46 -13.61 2.57
C ALA A 188 11.98 -13.57 2.14
N LYS A 189 11.10 -13.92 3.08
CA LYS A 189 9.65 -13.93 2.90
C LYS A 189 9.05 -12.56 3.19
N LYS A 190 8.08 -12.17 2.37
CA LYS A 190 7.36 -10.90 2.56
C LYS A 190 5.86 -11.10 2.40
N SER A 191 5.10 -10.50 3.29
CA SER A 191 3.66 -10.40 3.06
C SER A 191 3.35 -9.55 1.85
N MET A 192 2.42 -10.01 1.06
CA MET A 192 1.94 -9.35 -0.15
C MET A 192 0.42 -9.52 -0.23
N VAL A 193 -0.23 -8.71 -1.06
CA VAL A 193 -1.67 -8.82 -1.31
C VAL A 193 -1.98 -8.38 -2.73
N LEU A 194 -2.94 -9.02 -3.40
CA LEU A 194 -3.42 -8.58 -4.70
C LEU A 194 -4.34 -7.36 -4.54
N ALA A 195 -4.10 -6.32 -5.34
CA ALA A 195 -4.97 -5.14 -5.38
C ALA A 195 -6.43 -5.50 -5.74
N SER A 196 -6.62 -6.49 -6.63
CA SER A 196 -7.94 -7.00 -6.99
C SER A 196 -8.69 -7.64 -5.82
N ASP A 197 -7.98 -8.35 -4.94
CA ASP A 197 -8.65 -9.01 -3.80
C ASP A 197 -9.02 -7.99 -2.73
N VAL A 198 -8.19 -6.97 -2.50
CA VAL A 198 -8.57 -5.82 -1.65
C VAL A 198 -9.83 -5.15 -2.20
N ALA A 199 -9.87 -4.87 -3.51
CA ALA A 199 -11.01 -4.22 -4.14
C ALA A 199 -12.32 -5.02 -3.99
N LYS A 200 -12.28 -6.34 -4.16
CA LYS A 200 -13.44 -7.22 -4.01
C LYS A 200 -13.99 -7.30 -2.59
N THR A 201 -13.12 -7.16 -1.59
CA THR A 201 -13.49 -7.39 -0.20
C THR A 201 -13.83 -6.11 0.56
N ILE A 202 -13.43 -4.95 0.06
CA ILE A 202 -13.44 -3.70 0.83
C ILE A 202 -14.85 -3.27 1.28
N ILE A 203 -15.88 -3.54 0.48
CA ILE A 203 -17.28 -3.26 0.87
C ILE A 203 -17.65 -4.08 2.08
N LYS A 204 -17.41 -5.40 2.04
CA LYS A 204 -17.69 -6.31 3.14
C LYS A 204 -16.92 -5.94 4.41
N ALA A 205 -15.64 -5.57 4.25
CA ALA A 205 -14.83 -5.07 5.36
C ALA A 205 -15.39 -3.76 5.96
N SER A 206 -15.93 -2.87 5.11
CA SER A 206 -16.48 -1.57 5.56
C SER A 206 -17.69 -1.72 6.48
N GLU A 207 -18.47 -2.77 6.32
CA GLU A 207 -19.68 -3.05 7.13
C GLU A 207 -19.34 -3.52 8.54
N VAL A 208 -18.15 -4.14 8.73
CA VAL A 208 -17.72 -4.71 10.02
C VAL A 208 -17.00 -3.68 10.89
N GLY A 209 -16.25 -2.78 10.30
CA GLY A 209 -15.37 -1.85 11.03
C GLY A 209 -14.15 -2.57 11.66
N GLY A 210 -13.24 -1.80 12.24
CA GLY A 210 -12.03 -2.31 12.90
C GLY A 210 -10.74 -2.08 12.12
N THR A 211 -9.62 -2.58 12.65
CA THR A 211 -8.29 -2.48 12.02
C THR A 211 -7.81 -3.88 11.65
N TYR A 212 -7.31 -4.04 10.42
CA TYR A 212 -6.96 -5.33 9.85
C TYR A 212 -5.69 -5.26 8.99
N ASN A 213 -4.78 -6.22 9.17
CA ASN A 213 -3.78 -6.53 8.17
C ASN A 213 -4.42 -7.38 7.07
N LEU A 214 -4.10 -7.11 5.80
CA LEU A 214 -4.55 -7.95 4.69
C LEU A 214 -3.34 -8.49 3.93
N THR A 215 -3.17 -9.80 3.93
CA THR A 215 -2.10 -10.50 3.21
C THR A 215 -2.67 -11.58 2.30
N ASP A 216 -1.83 -12.23 1.50
CA ASP A 216 -2.23 -13.41 0.72
C ASP A 216 -2.17 -14.72 1.54
N GLY A 217 -1.69 -14.65 2.80
CA GLY A 217 -1.53 -15.78 3.70
C GLY A 217 -0.43 -16.78 3.30
N HIS A 218 0.22 -16.58 2.14
CA HIS A 218 1.30 -17.44 1.66
C HIS A 218 2.69 -16.85 1.96
N HIS A 219 2.81 -15.53 1.94
CA HIS A 219 4.06 -14.79 2.20
C HIS A 219 5.22 -15.24 1.31
N PRO A 220 5.14 -15.06 -0.02
CA PRO A 220 6.16 -15.56 -0.92
C PRO A 220 7.53 -14.93 -0.65
N SER A 221 8.59 -15.69 -0.93
CA SER A 221 9.96 -15.21 -0.94
C SER A 221 10.24 -14.36 -2.18
N PHE A 222 11.32 -13.59 -2.14
CA PHE A 222 11.77 -12.85 -3.34
C PHE A 222 12.17 -13.81 -4.47
N ALA A 223 12.69 -15.01 -4.17
CA ALA A 223 13.00 -16.01 -5.17
C ALA A 223 11.74 -16.50 -5.88
N GLU A 224 10.70 -16.87 -5.15
CA GLU A 224 9.41 -17.31 -5.72
C GLU A 224 8.79 -16.21 -6.57
N LEU A 225 8.78 -14.96 -6.07
CA LEU A 225 8.23 -13.83 -6.82
C LEU A 225 9.03 -13.53 -8.08
N SER A 226 10.39 -13.53 -8.00
CA SER A 226 11.25 -13.28 -9.16
C SER A 226 11.11 -14.38 -10.20
N HIS A 227 11.00 -15.64 -9.78
CA HIS A 227 10.75 -16.76 -10.67
C HIS A 227 9.38 -16.66 -11.35
N ASN A 228 8.33 -16.33 -10.59
CA ASN A 228 6.99 -16.11 -11.14
C ASN A 228 6.99 -14.99 -12.20
N ILE A 229 7.71 -13.89 -11.96
CA ILE A 229 7.85 -12.79 -12.92
C ILE A 229 8.64 -13.24 -14.15
N SER A 230 9.79 -13.91 -13.97
CA SER A 230 10.68 -14.30 -15.05
C SER A 230 10.03 -15.32 -15.98
N SER A 231 9.29 -16.28 -15.44
CA SER A 231 8.57 -17.28 -16.23
C SER A 231 7.50 -16.65 -17.13
N GLN A 232 6.81 -15.60 -16.68
CA GLN A 232 5.81 -14.89 -17.46
C GLN A 232 6.40 -14.08 -18.63
N ILE A 233 7.70 -13.82 -18.65
CA ILE A 233 8.41 -13.11 -19.73
C ILE A 233 9.42 -14.01 -20.47
N ASN A 234 9.29 -15.34 -20.31
CA ASN A 234 10.14 -16.35 -20.93
C ASN A 234 11.64 -16.16 -20.62
N LYS A 235 11.97 -15.73 -19.40
CA LYS A 235 13.33 -15.71 -18.89
C LYS A 235 13.52 -16.86 -17.89
N SER A 236 14.44 -17.77 -18.19
CA SER A 236 14.65 -18.99 -17.42
C SER A 236 15.55 -18.84 -16.20
N PHE A 237 16.32 -17.76 -16.11
CA PHE A 237 17.36 -17.63 -15.09
C PHE A 237 17.36 -16.24 -14.42
N ILE A 238 17.36 -16.25 -13.09
CA ILE A 238 17.63 -15.08 -12.25
C ILE A 238 18.95 -15.33 -11.51
N PRO A 239 19.99 -14.53 -11.77
CA PRO A 239 21.27 -14.69 -11.08
C PRO A 239 21.12 -14.48 -9.57
N ASN A 240 21.97 -15.17 -8.81
CA ASN A 240 22.08 -15.01 -7.37
C ASN A 240 23.35 -14.25 -7.00
N MET A 241 23.20 -13.27 -6.12
CA MET A 241 24.32 -12.55 -5.51
C MET A 241 24.56 -13.09 -4.11
N PRO A 242 25.72 -13.71 -3.83
CA PRO A 242 26.07 -14.17 -2.48
C PRO A 242 26.02 -13.03 -1.46
N LYS A 243 25.57 -13.33 -0.24
CA LYS A 243 25.39 -12.34 0.83
C LYS A 243 26.65 -11.55 1.14
N PHE A 244 27.84 -12.18 1.08
CA PHE A 244 29.10 -11.50 1.36
C PHE A 244 29.41 -10.39 0.34
N ILE A 245 29.12 -10.62 -0.96
CA ILE A 245 29.28 -9.61 -2.03
C ILE A 245 28.29 -8.48 -1.80
N ALA A 246 27.03 -8.82 -1.52
CA ALA A 246 26.00 -7.83 -1.23
C ALA A 246 26.36 -6.95 -0.01
N ASN A 247 26.97 -7.52 1.03
CA ASN A 247 27.47 -6.79 2.20
C ASN A 247 28.57 -5.77 1.83
N ILE A 248 29.51 -6.16 0.98
CA ILE A 248 30.58 -5.24 0.50
C ILE A 248 29.95 -4.09 -0.28
N LEU A 249 29.07 -4.40 -1.22
CA LEU A 249 28.37 -3.39 -2.01
C LEU A 249 27.49 -2.46 -1.15
N ALA A 250 26.83 -3.01 -0.12
CA ALA A 250 26.03 -2.21 0.79
C ALA A 250 26.87 -1.21 1.59
N LYS A 251 28.06 -1.62 2.10
CA LYS A 251 29.00 -0.71 2.77
C LYS A 251 29.51 0.39 1.83
N ILE A 252 29.84 0.05 0.58
CA ILE A 252 30.19 1.04 -0.43
C ILE A 252 29.01 2.01 -0.65
N GLY A 253 27.80 1.49 -0.72
CA GLY A 253 26.59 2.31 -0.85
C GLY A 253 26.33 3.24 0.33
N ASP A 254 26.66 2.81 1.56
CA ASP A 254 26.58 3.68 2.74
C ASP A 254 27.55 4.88 2.64
N MET A 255 28.72 4.68 2.02
CA MET A 255 29.71 5.74 1.81
C MET A 255 29.33 6.70 0.66
N ILE A 256 28.80 6.17 -0.45
CA ILE A 256 28.41 6.96 -1.64
C ILE A 256 27.08 7.68 -1.42
N GLY A 257 26.22 7.15 -0.54
CA GLY A 257 24.91 7.71 -0.20
C GLY A 257 23.79 7.33 -1.18
N VAL A 258 22.74 8.17 -1.23
CA VAL A 258 21.45 7.85 -1.87
C VAL A 258 21.48 7.52 -3.37
N LYS A 259 22.56 7.84 -4.07
CA LYS A 259 22.73 7.53 -5.51
C LYS A 259 23.06 6.06 -5.76
N PHE A 260 23.61 5.35 -4.76
CA PHE A 260 23.97 3.94 -4.92
C PHE A 260 22.75 3.03 -4.76
N PRO A 261 22.59 1.97 -5.59
CA PRO A 261 21.38 1.17 -5.63
C PRO A 261 21.16 0.32 -4.37
N LEU A 262 22.23 -0.06 -3.64
CA LEU A 262 22.19 -0.92 -2.47
C LEU A 262 22.94 -0.24 -1.30
N ASN A 263 22.34 -0.23 -0.12
CA ASN A 263 22.96 0.16 1.14
C ASN A 263 22.58 -0.82 2.24
N SER A 264 23.16 -0.70 3.44
CA SER A 264 22.93 -1.66 4.54
C SER A 264 21.46 -1.75 4.96
N ASP A 265 20.72 -0.64 4.99
CA ASP A 265 19.28 -0.63 5.29
C ASP A 265 18.46 -1.41 4.23
N LYS A 266 18.74 -1.19 2.95
CA LYS A 266 18.08 -1.94 1.87
C LYS A 266 18.45 -3.41 1.89
N LEU A 267 19.72 -3.73 2.13
CA LEU A 267 20.18 -5.11 2.20
C LEU A 267 19.48 -5.86 3.32
N SER A 268 19.40 -5.29 4.53
CA SER A 268 18.65 -5.87 5.65
C SER A 268 17.21 -6.14 5.26
N LYS A 269 16.51 -5.16 4.66
CA LYS A 269 15.12 -5.35 4.18
C LYS A 269 14.95 -6.43 3.12
N LEU A 270 16.00 -6.72 2.32
CA LEU A 270 15.96 -7.73 1.26
C LEU A 270 16.34 -9.14 1.77
N THR A 271 16.96 -9.25 2.94
CA THR A 271 17.45 -10.53 3.48
C THR A 271 16.77 -10.98 4.77
N SER A 272 15.87 -10.18 5.35
CA SER A 272 15.11 -10.54 6.55
C SER A 272 13.65 -10.85 6.20
N ASP A 273 13.04 -11.81 6.88
CA ASP A 273 11.62 -12.11 6.78
C ASP A 273 10.81 -10.99 7.42
N LEU A 274 9.70 -10.62 6.79
CA LEU A 274 8.75 -9.67 7.36
C LEU A 274 7.35 -10.07 6.93
N THR A 275 6.63 -10.75 7.82
CA THR A 275 5.30 -11.29 7.57
C THR A 275 4.27 -10.74 8.56
N PHE A 276 3.02 -10.66 8.13
CA PHE A 276 1.91 -10.10 8.91
C PHE A 276 0.76 -11.09 8.95
N ASP A 277 0.13 -11.21 10.11
CA ASP A 277 -1.02 -12.07 10.34
C ASP A 277 -2.31 -11.40 9.83
N ASP A 278 -3.12 -12.14 9.07
CA ASP A 278 -4.43 -11.74 8.56
C ASP A 278 -5.59 -12.54 9.17
N SER A 279 -5.33 -13.34 10.20
CA SER A 279 -6.33 -14.21 10.85
C SER A 279 -7.54 -13.42 11.37
N LYS A 280 -7.31 -12.21 11.88
CA LYS A 280 -8.37 -11.31 12.32
C LYS A 280 -9.32 -10.91 11.19
N ALA A 281 -8.78 -10.60 10.00
CA ALA A 281 -9.61 -10.29 8.82
C ALA A 281 -10.37 -11.50 8.33
N ARG A 282 -9.76 -12.70 8.37
CA ARG A 282 -10.41 -13.98 8.04
C ARG A 282 -11.61 -14.24 8.94
N ALA A 283 -11.44 -14.07 10.25
CA ALA A 283 -12.49 -14.27 11.23
C ALA A 283 -13.60 -13.21 11.14
N ALA A 284 -13.24 -11.93 10.94
CA ALA A 284 -14.20 -10.82 11.04
C ALA A 284 -15.14 -10.72 9.83
N PHE A 285 -14.63 -10.84 8.62
CA PHE A 285 -15.41 -10.66 7.38
C PHE A 285 -15.13 -11.73 6.31
N GLY A 286 -14.52 -12.87 6.69
CA GLY A 286 -14.26 -13.98 5.77
C GLY A 286 -13.28 -13.61 4.67
N TRP A 287 -12.15 -13.01 5.00
CA TRP A 287 -11.07 -12.72 4.07
C TRP A 287 -10.49 -14.01 3.49
N HIS A 288 -10.62 -14.18 2.18
CA HIS A 288 -10.11 -15.35 1.45
C HIS A 288 -9.31 -14.89 0.23
N PRO A 289 -8.04 -14.49 0.42
CA PRO A 289 -7.20 -13.96 -0.65
C PRO A 289 -6.74 -15.06 -1.61
N THR A 290 -6.50 -14.66 -2.84
CA THR A 290 -5.79 -15.46 -3.83
C THR A 290 -4.29 -15.40 -3.53
N PRO A 291 -3.55 -16.52 -3.44
CA PRO A 291 -2.10 -16.48 -3.37
C PRO A 291 -1.51 -15.65 -4.50
N VAL A 292 -0.65 -14.68 -4.15
CA VAL A 292 -0.09 -13.71 -5.11
C VAL A 292 0.58 -14.40 -6.30
N LEU A 293 1.33 -15.48 -6.05
CA LEU A 293 2.01 -16.24 -7.11
C LEU A 293 1.06 -16.87 -8.12
N LYS A 294 -0.21 -17.14 -7.73
CA LYS A 294 -1.26 -17.67 -8.63
C LYS A 294 -2.02 -16.55 -9.34
N GLY A 295 -2.33 -15.49 -8.62
CA GLY A 295 -3.20 -14.41 -9.11
C GLY A 295 -2.49 -13.31 -9.89
N PHE A 296 -1.18 -13.12 -9.67
CA PHE A 296 -0.43 -12.07 -10.34
C PHE A 296 -0.11 -12.43 -11.80
N LYS A 297 -0.58 -11.60 -12.71
CA LYS A 297 -0.29 -11.68 -14.14
C LYS A 297 0.32 -10.37 -14.62
N LEU A 298 1.44 -10.46 -15.33
CA LEU A 298 2.03 -9.28 -15.98
C LEU A 298 1.15 -8.85 -17.17
N SER A 299 0.87 -7.56 -17.26
CA SER A 299 0.23 -7.01 -18.46
C SER A 299 1.14 -7.22 -19.67
N LYS A 300 0.58 -7.75 -20.78
CA LYS A 300 1.30 -7.92 -22.04
C LYS A 300 1.79 -6.58 -22.62
N ASN A 301 1.20 -5.46 -22.19
CA ASN A 301 1.49 -4.10 -22.68
C ASN A 301 2.37 -3.28 -21.72
N ALA A 302 2.97 -3.86 -20.70
CA ALA A 302 3.94 -3.14 -19.84
C ALA A 302 5.25 -2.93 -20.62
N LYS A 303 5.30 -1.85 -21.45
CA LYS A 303 6.52 -1.34 -22.09
C LYS A 303 7.51 -0.76 -21.09
#